data_75a270521ffbccb31292c893b48107b7
#
_entry.id   75a270521ffbccb31292c893b48107b7
#
_cell.length_a   1.000
_cell.length_b   1.000
_cell.length_c   1.000
_cell.angle_alpha   90.00
_cell.angle_beta   90.00
_cell.angle_gamma   90.00
#
_symmetry.space_group_name_H-M   'P 1'
#
loop_
_entity.id
_entity.type
_entity.pdbx_description
1 polymer ?
#
loop_
_entity_poly.entity_id
_entity_poly.type
_entity_poly.pdbx_seq_one_letter_code
_entity_poly.pdbx_strand_id
1 'polypeptide(L)'
;MKEFGVILYSLLILLLGACKEDEYVYPNVITTFIDVATDENGTLQKLITDKGESLQILNREGLDGLTPDSIYRSVSIYEPKESADEGQATALLYSCQLIIAVKPVTVDKLPEATAKTDPLDIQSVWKSGNHINLILLPMAKEKSHIFHFIDEGISDNGDGSRTLHLTLYHNQNGDYEAFTRKSYLSIPLWAYKGQLTQGDKVVLRINTYEKGFVSYEFTY
;
A
#
# COMPACT_ATOMS: atom_id res chain seq x y z
N MET A 1 62.66 -36.82 13.98
CA MET A 1 61.88 -36.39 12.80
C MET A 1 60.44 -36.92 12.74
N LYS A 2 60.09 -37.99 13.40
CA LYS A 2 58.67 -38.51 13.39
C LYS A 2 57.73 -37.72 14.30
N GLU A 3 58.24 -37.19 15.42
CA GLU A 3 57.38 -36.44 16.34
C GLU A 3 57.03 -35.03 15.86
N PHE A 4 57.88 -34.39 15.08
CA PHE A 4 57.61 -33.07 14.48
C PHE A 4 56.49 -33.11 13.42
N GLY A 5 56.37 -34.23 12.70
CA GLY A 5 55.32 -34.44 11.71
C GLY A 5 53.95 -34.61 12.32
N VAL A 6 53.82 -35.25 13.50
CA VAL A 6 52.53 -35.44 14.18
C VAL A 6 52.02 -34.13 14.79
N ILE A 7 52.86 -33.29 15.32
CA ILE A 7 52.50 -31.97 15.88
C ILE A 7 52.02 -31.05 14.75
N LEU A 8 52.68 -31.03 13.60
CA LEU A 8 52.29 -30.22 12.45
C LEU A 8 50.94 -30.67 11.84
N TYR A 9 50.68 -32.00 11.82
CA TYR A 9 49.40 -32.54 11.33
C TYR A 9 48.27 -32.25 12.31
N SER A 10 48.52 -32.30 13.61
CA SER A 10 47.52 -31.94 14.64
C SER A 10 47.19 -30.46 14.62
N LEU A 11 48.14 -29.59 14.34
CA LEU A 11 47.92 -28.13 14.23
C LEU A 11 47.13 -27.77 12.96
N LEU A 12 47.31 -28.53 11.86
CA LEU A 12 46.61 -28.32 10.59
C LEU A 12 45.09 -28.68 10.69
N ILE A 13 44.79 -29.72 11.50
CA ILE A 13 43.40 -30.13 11.71
C ILE A 13 42.59 -29.15 12.55
N LEU A 14 43.28 -28.43 13.47
CA LEU A 14 42.63 -27.39 14.29
C LEU A 14 42.26 -26.13 13.51
N LEU A 15 42.86 -25.88 12.34
CA LEU A 15 42.53 -24.74 11.47
C LEU A 15 41.33 -24.99 10.55
N LEU A 16 40.84 -26.21 10.39
CA LEU A 16 39.71 -26.52 9.54
C LEU A 16 38.35 -26.48 10.26
N GLY A 17 38.35 -26.21 11.58
CA GLY A 17 37.11 -26.13 12.37
C GLY A 17 36.55 -24.73 12.62
N ALA A 18 37.13 -23.66 12.03
CA ALA A 18 36.84 -22.29 12.42
C ALA A 18 35.96 -21.49 11.45
N CYS A 19 35.38 -22.11 10.42
CA CYS A 19 34.32 -21.50 9.64
C CYS A 19 32.98 -22.13 9.99
N LYS A 20 32.36 -21.70 11.09
CA LYS A 20 30.91 -21.63 11.11
C LYS A 20 30.58 -20.40 10.27
N GLU A 21 30.28 -20.58 9.01
CA GLU A 21 29.49 -19.60 8.27
C GLU A 21 28.14 -19.54 9.01
N ASP A 22 27.93 -18.46 9.77
CA ASP A 22 26.58 -18.12 10.20
C ASP A 22 25.81 -17.91 8.91
N GLU A 23 24.96 -18.88 8.57
CA GLU A 23 24.10 -18.83 7.39
C GLU A 23 23.24 -17.57 7.54
N TYR A 24 23.57 -16.52 6.77
CA TYR A 24 22.84 -15.25 6.83
C TYR A 24 21.43 -15.49 6.32
N VAL A 25 20.47 -15.58 7.23
CA VAL A 25 19.07 -15.72 6.91
C VAL A 25 18.56 -14.35 6.48
N TYR A 26 18.25 -14.22 5.20
CA TYR A 26 17.63 -13.00 4.69
C TYR A 26 16.27 -12.80 5.38
N PRO A 27 15.97 -11.57 5.87
CA PRO A 27 14.70 -11.29 6.48
C PRO A 27 13.56 -11.45 5.45
N ASN A 28 12.46 -12.06 5.85
CA ASN A 28 11.25 -12.20 5.02
C ASN A 28 10.47 -10.88 4.99
N VAL A 29 10.94 -9.94 4.17
CA VAL A 29 10.41 -8.58 4.10
C VAL A 29 9.28 -8.49 3.08
N ILE A 30 8.14 -7.95 3.49
CA ILE A 30 6.95 -7.74 2.67
C ILE A 30 6.81 -6.24 2.37
N THR A 31 6.58 -5.90 1.10
CA THR A 31 6.19 -4.55 0.68
C THR A 31 4.76 -4.59 0.16
N THR A 32 3.84 -3.89 0.80
CA THR A 32 2.43 -3.93 0.42
C THR A 32 1.67 -2.67 0.82
N PHE A 33 0.48 -2.50 0.21
CA PHE A 33 -0.54 -1.58 0.70
C PHE A 33 -1.19 -2.21 1.93
N ILE A 34 -1.25 -1.46 3.03
CA ILE A 34 -1.73 -1.97 4.31
C ILE A 34 -2.30 -0.81 5.14
N ASP A 35 -3.29 -1.10 5.98
CA ASP A 35 -3.76 -0.13 6.94
C ASP A 35 -2.84 -0.11 8.15
N VAL A 36 -2.60 1.08 8.71
CA VAL A 36 -1.83 1.29 9.92
C VAL A 36 -2.69 2.03 10.94
N ALA A 37 -2.67 1.57 12.18
CA ALA A 37 -3.46 2.15 13.25
C ALA A 37 -2.56 2.78 14.31
N THR A 38 -2.98 3.96 14.81
CA THR A 38 -2.34 4.65 15.93
C THR A 38 -2.99 4.27 17.26
N ASP A 39 -2.23 4.48 18.32
CA ASP A 39 -2.73 4.44 19.70
C ASP A 39 -3.30 5.79 20.15
N GLU A 40 -3.69 5.89 21.42
CA GLU A 40 -4.22 7.09 22.07
C GLU A 40 -3.25 8.30 22.07
N ASN A 41 -1.97 8.07 21.81
CA ASN A 41 -0.93 9.10 21.74
C ASN A 41 -0.57 9.48 20.30
N GLY A 42 -1.18 8.89 19.27
CA GLY A 42 -0.86 9.11 17.88
C GLY A 42 0.41 8.39 17.41
N THR A 43 0.84 7.35 18.13
CA THR A 43 1.96 6.49 17.74
C THR A 43 1.47 5.29 16.95
N LEU A 44 2.12 4.94 15.84
CA LEU A 44 1.78 3.75 15.08
C LEU A 44 1.96 2.50 15.94
N GLN A 45 0.88 1.74 16.09
CA GLN A 45 0.81 0.59 16.97
C GLN A 45 0.64 -0.72 16.20
N LYS A 46 -0.16 -0.73 15.14
CA LYS A 46 -0.59 -1.94 14.45
C LYS A 46 -0.53 -1.78 12.94
N LEU A 47 -0.23 -2.88 12.26
CA LEU A 47 -0.52 -3.09 10.85
C LEU A 47 -1.80 -3.92 10.75
N ILE A 48 -2.69 -3.58 9.82
CA ILE A 48 -3.95 -4.30 9.59
C ILE A 48 -3.98 -4.71 8.13
N THR A 49 -3.91 -6.02 7.87
CA THR A 49 -3.91 -6.56 6.51
C THR A 49 -5.28 -6.40 5.85
N ASP A 50 -5.33 -6.46 4.53
CA ASP A 50 -6.60 -6.44 3.76
C ASP A 50 -7.50 -7.67 4.04
N LYS A 51 -6.99 -8.68 4.76
CA LYS A 51 -7.75 -9.82 5.28
C LYS A 51 -8.32 -9.58 6.69
N GLY A 52 -7.98 -8.44 7.31
CA GLY A 52 -8.38 -8.10 8.67
C GLY A 52 -7.47 -8.64 9.78
N GLU A 53 -6.32 -9.25 9.42
CA GLU A 53 -5.33 -9.68 10.40
C GLU A 53 -4.60 -8.48 10.97
N SER A 54 -4.40 -8.46 12.30
CA SER A 54 -3.72 -7.38 13.00
C SER A 54 -2.35 -7.85 13.48
N LEU A 55 -1.28 -7.11 13.10
CA LEU A 55 0.08 -7.37 13.55
C LEU A 55 0.53 -6.21 14.46
N GLN A 56 0.96 -6.52 15.67
CA GLN A 56 1.51 -5.53 16.59
C GLN A 56 2.91 -5.12 16.12
N ILE A 57 3.17 -3.80 16.03
CA ILE A 57 4.49 -3.27 15.69
C ILE A 57 5.40 -3.38 16.91
N LEU A 58 6.56 -4.04 16.77
CA LEU A 58 7.52 -4.24 17.85
C LEU A 58 8.43 -3.02 18.05
N ASN A 59 8.86 -2.39 16.94
CA ASN A 59 9.76 -1.24 16.93
C ASN A 59 8.97 0.06 16.77
N ARG A 60 8.59 0.69 17.90
CA ARG A 60 7.72 1.88 17.89
C ARG A 60 8.45 3.22 17.98
N GLU A 61 9.77 3.21 18.06
CA GLU A 61 10.57 4.42 18.15
C GLU A 61 10.44 5.25 16.87
N GLY A 62 10.15 6.55 17.02
CA GLY A 62 10.02 7.49 15.91
C GLY A 62 8.76 7.34 15.05
N LEU A 63 7.78 6.53 15.47
CA LEU A 63 6.52 6.32 14.76
C LEU A 63 5.35 7.09 15.41
N ASP A 64 5.52 8.38 15.62
CA ASP A 64 4.57 9.25 16.32
C ASP A 64 4.15 10.47 15.49
N GLY A 65 3.35 11.36 16.09
CA GLY A 65 2.94 12.62 15.47
C GLY A 65 1.72 12.53 14.56
N LEU A 66 1.02 11.39 14.56
CA LEU A 66 -0.24 11.21 13.85
C LEU A 66 -1.44 11.51 14.76
N THR A 67 -2.63 11.52 14.17
CA THR A 67 -3.87 11.66 14.95
C THR A 67 -4.07 10.43 15.82
N PRO A 68 -4.36 10.58 17.13
CA PRO A 68 -4.71 9.48 18.00
C PRO A 68 -5.90 8.64 17.51
N ASP A 69 -5.90 7.35 17.85
CA ASP A 69 -6.99 6.39 17.60
C ASP A 69 -7.49 6.40 16.15
N SER A 70 -6.56 6.53 15.21
CA SER A 70 -6.86 6.71 13.79
C SER A 70 -6.28 5.57 12.94
N ILE A 71 -6.93 5.32 11.80
CA ILE A 71 -6.47 4.36 10.79
C ILE A 71 -6.08 5.12 9.53
N TYR A 72 -4.91 4.81 9.01
CA TYR A 72 -4.38 5.37 7.77
C TYR A 72 -4.07 4.25 6.78
N ARG A 73 -4.23 4.52 5.50
CA ARG A 73 -3.72 3.66 4.44
C ARG A 73 -2.28 4.00 4.13
N SER A 74 -1.44 2.99 3.94
CA SER A 74 0.00 3.16 3.68
C SER A 74 0.52 2.17 2.65
N VAL A 75 1.69 2.47 2.10
CA VAL A 75 2.61 1.48 1.54
C VAL A 75 3.69 1.25 2.59
N SER A 76 3.73 0.05 3.13
CA SER A 76 4.66 -0.31 4.20
C SER A 76 5.59 -1.44 3.81
N ILE A 77 6.80 -1.39 4.36
CA ILE A 77 7.81 -2.44 4.29
C ILE A 77 7.96 -3.00 5.70
N TYR A 78 7.63 -4.26 5.89
CA TYR A 78 7.67 -4.90 7.19
C TYR A 78 8.07 -6.37 7.10
N GLU A 79 8.48 -6.92 8.22
CA GLU A 79 8.80 -8.32 8.40
C GLU A 79 7.89 -8.92 9.47
N PRO A 80 7.01 -9.88 9.12
CA PRO A 80 6.26 -10.63 10.12
C PRO A 80 7.22 -11.39 11.04
N LYS A 81 6.93 -11.38 12.33
CA LYS A 81 7.67 -12.13 13.34
C LYS A 81 6.75 -13.15 14.00
N GLU A 82 7.30 -14.33 14.26
CA GLU A 82 6.62 -15.29 15.12
C GLU A 82 6.54 -14.73 16.54
N SER A 83 5.35 -14.75 17.10
CA SER A 83 5.15 -14.30 18.49
C SER A 83 5.59 -15.38 19.46
N ALA A 84 6.26 -14.99 20.53
CA ALA A 84 6.51 -15.88 21.67
C ALA A 84 5.25 -16.23 22.45
N ASP A 85 4.21 -15.36 22.35
CA ASP A 85 2.90 -15.57 22.98
C ASP A 85 1.92 -16.15 21.96
N GLU A 86 1.29 -17.28 22.30
CA GLU A 86 0.27 -17.91 21.47
C GLU A 86 -0.88 -16.93 21.18
N GLY A 87 -1.04 -16.54 19.92
CA GLY A 87 -2.21 -15.81 19.41
C GLY A 87 -2.03 -14.37 19.01
N GLN A 88 -0.86 -13.73 19.22
CA GLN A 88 -0.63 -12.35 18.76
C GLN A 88 0.39 -12.28 17.64
N ALA A 89 -0.05 -11.98 16.41
CA ALA A 89 0.85 -11.72 15.29
C ALA A 89 1.62 -10.41 15.51
N THR A 90 2.92 -10.40 15.19
CA THR A 90 3.79 -9.25 15.38
C THR A 90 4.58 -8.92 14.12
N ALA A 91 5.13 -7.72 14.02
CA ALA A 91 5.95 -7.31 12.90
C ALA A 91 7.03 -6.29 13.29
N LEU A 92 8.17 -6.32 12.57
CA LEU A 92 9.10 -5.22 12.51
C LEU A 92 8.75 -4.34 11.32
N LEU A 93 8.53 -3.06 11.55
CA LEU A 93 8.22 -2.07 10.51
C LEU A 93 9.50 -1.34 10.09
N TYR A 94 9.88 -1.47 8.82
CA TYR A 94 11.08 -0.83 8.25
C TYR A 94 10.77 0.50 7.57
N SER A 95 9.59 0.62 6.95
CA SER A 95 9.14 1.83 6.28
C SER A 95 7.62 1.91 6.27
N CYS A 96 7.08 3.11 6.43
CA CYS A 96 5.67 3.41 6.33
C CYS A 96 5.49 4.74 5.61
N GLN A 97 4.96 4.67 4.39
CA GLN A 97 4.57 5.85 3.62
C GLN A 97 3.05 5.94 3.62
N LEU A 98 2.49 6.94 4.29
CA LEU A 98 1.06 7.23 4.18
C LEU A 98 0.71 7.62 2.75
N ILE A 99 -0.45 7.17 2.28
CA ILE A 99 -0.90 7.40 0.91
C ILE A 99 -2.26 8.10 0.88
N ILE A 100 -2.63 8.59 -0.29
CA ILE A 100 -3.96 9.19 -0.50
C ILE A 100 -5.00 8.08 -0.50
N ALA A 101 -5.85 8.05 0.53
CA ALA A 101 -6.96 7.12 0.67
C ALA A 101 -8.22 7.89 1.08
N VAL A 102 -8.90 8.47 0.10
CA VAL A 102 -10.04 9.36 0.31
C VAL A 102 -11.30 8.76 -0.27
N LYS A 103 -12.43 9.01 0.40
CA LYS A 103 -13.74 8.61 -0.10
C LYS A 103 -14.04 9.34 -1.40
N PRO A 104 -14.56 8.65 -2.44
CA PRO A 104 -15.06 9.34 -3.61
C PRO A 104 -16.16 10.34 -3.25
N VAL A 105 -16.18 11.44 -3.98
CA VAL A 105 -17.17 12.51 -3.80
C VAL A 105 -17.75 12.94 -5.13
N THR A 106 -18.93 13.53 -5.13
CA THR A 106 -19.54 14.14 -6.31
C THR A 106 -18.77 15.38 -6.75
N VAL A 107 -18.87 15.76 -8.02
CA VAL A 107 -18.09 16.86 -8.64
C VAL A 107 -18.25 18.18 -7.89
N ASP A 108 -19.42 18.46 -7.35
CA ASP A 108 -19.69 19.69 -6.58
C ASP A 108 -18.87 19.83 -5.30
N LYS A 109 -18.31 18.73 -4.79
CA LYS A 109 -17.44 18.69 -3.58
C LYS A 109 -15.94 18.68 -3.91
N LEU A 110 -15.59 18.66 -5.18
CA LEU A 110 -14.20 18.73 -5.62
C LEU A 110 -13.69 20.18 -5.62
N PRO A 111 -12.36 20.39 -5.63
CA PRO A 111 -11.80 21.72 -5.82
C PRO A 111 -12.37 22.39 -7.08
N GLU A 112 -12.79 23.65 -6.94
CA GLU A 112 -13.43 24.43 -8.01
C GLU A 112 -14.74 23.83 -8.55
N ALA A 113 -15.32 22.81 -7.89
CA ALA A 113 -16.52 22.09 -8.36
C ALA A 113 -16.41 21.63 -9.83
N THR A 114 -15.22 21.24 -10.25
CA THR A 114 -14.90 20.88 -11.63
C THR A 114 -14.18 19.54 -11.69
N ALA A 115 -14.60 18.69 -12.63
CA ALA A 115 -13.91 17.42 -12.90
C ALA A 115 -12.64 17.72 -13.72
N LYS A 116 -11.48 17.59 -13.09
CA LYS A 116 -10.17 17.60 -13.77
C LYS A 116 -9.67 16.19 -13.90
N THR A 117 -9.32 15.81 -15.11
CA THR A 117 -8.86 14.46 -15.46
C THR A 117 -7.63 14.55 -16.35
N ASP A 118 -6.62 15.29 -15.89
CA ASP A 118 -5.35 15.40 -16.60
C ASP A 118 -4.78 13.99 -16.81
N PRO A 119 -4.19 13.68 -17.97
CA PRO A 119 -3.73 12.33 -18.25
C PRO A 119 -2.52 11.95 -17.40
N LEU A 120 -2.32 10.65 -17.24
CA LEU A 120 -1.16 10.04 -16.57
C LEU A 120 -0.95 8.60 -17.04
N ASP A 121 0.21 8.02 -16.75
CA ASP A 121 0.42 6.59 -16.95
C ASP A 121 0.07 5.79 -15.69
N ILE A 122 -0.23 4.51 -15.91
CA ILE A 122 -0.67 3.59 -14.86
C ILE A 122 0.34 2.45 -14.77
N GLN A 123 0.92 2.22 -13.59
CA GLN A 123 1.71 1.04 -13.34
C GLN A 123 0.82 -0.16 -12.99
N SER A 124 -0.14 0.01 -12.08
CA SER A 124 -1.06 -1.05 -11.67
C SER A 124 -2.31 -0.52 -10.99
N VAL A 125 -3.42 -1.27 -11.17
CA VAL A 125 -4.69 -1.06 -10.47
C VAL A 125 -5.24 -2.43 -10.08
N TRP A 126 -5.57 -2.64 -8.79
CA TRP A 126 -6.11 -3.91 -8.30
C TRP A 126 -7.00 -3.72 -7.09
N LYS A 127 -7.92 -4.65 -6.86
CA LYS A 127 -8.74 -4.70 -5.65
C LYS A 127 -8.08 -5.64 -4.62
N SER A 128 -8.03 -5.22 -3.37
CA SER A 128 -7.63 -6.03 -2.24
C SER A 128 -8.46 -5.66 -1.01
N GLY A 129 -9.09 -6.64 -0.39
CA GLY A 129 -10.02 -6.41 0.70
C GLY A 129 -11.09 -5.38 0.33
N ASN A 130 -11.23 -4.35 1.15
CA ASN A 130 -12.17 -3.25 0.96
C ASN A 130 -11.55 -2.02 0.26
N HIS A 131 -10.49 -2.22 -0.54
CA HIS A 131 -9.81 -1.14 -1.25
C HIS A 131 -9.58 -1.48 -2.72
N ILE A 132 -9.65 -0.47 -3.60
CA ILE A 132 -9.02 -0.49 -4.92
C ILE A 132 -7.73 0.31 -4.78
N ASN A 133 -6.59 -0.33 -5.04
CA ASN A 133 -5.27 0.25 -4.91
C ASN A 133 -4.73 0.65 -6.29
N LEU A 134 -4.03 1.78 -6.35
CA LEU A 134 -3.47 2.32 -7.59
C LEU A 134 -1.99 2.69 -7.39
N ILE A 135 -1.18 2.34 -8.36
CA ILE A 135 0.17 2.90 -8.56
C ILE A 135 0.14 3.66 -9.88
N LEU A 136 0.21 4.97 -9.79
CA LEU A 136 0.10 5.90 -10.89
C LEU A 136 1.46 6.54 -11.20
N LEU A 137 1.66 6.91 -12.45
CA LEU A 137 2.89 7.45 -12.98
C LEU A 137 2.65 8.80 -13.70
N PRO A 138 2.20 9.86 -12.99
CA PRO A 138 2.11 11.17 -13.58
C PRO A 138 3.49 11.71 -13.95
N MET A 139 3.56 12.51 -14.99
CA MET A 139 4.74 13.30 -15.30
C MET A 139 4.67 14.63 -14.52
N ALA A 140 5.69 14.91 -13.73
CA ALA A 140 5.73 16.07 -12.84
C ALA A 140 7.12 16.69 -12.80
N LYS A 141 7.23 17.95 -12.36
CA LYS A 141 8.51 18.65 -12.15
C LYS A 141 8.63 19.17 -10.72
N GLU A 142 7.88 20.19 -10.37
CA GLU A 142 8.06 20.94 -9.11
C GLU A 142 6.82 20.98 -8.24
N LYS A 143 5.61 21.02 -8.86
CA LYS A 143 4.37 21.19 -8.12
C LYS A 143 3.78 19.87 -7.69
N SER A 144 3.05 19.89 -6.60
CA SER A 144 2.26 18.75 -6.17
C SER A 144 0.99 18.66 -7.00
N HIS A 145 0.76 17.47 -7.58
CA HIS A 145 -0.50 17.15 -8.22
C HIS A 145 -1.58 16.88 -7.18
N ILE A 146 -2.83 17.13 -7.55
CA ILE A 146 -3.98 16.90 -6.68
C ILE A 146 -4.74 15.70 -7.20
N PHE A 147 -4.98 14.73 -6.31
CA PHE A 147 -5.73 13.52 -6.64
C PHE A 147 -6.97 13.41 -5.77
N HIS A 148 -8.04 12.91 -6.38
CA HIS A 148 -9.28 12.54 -5.71
C HIS A 148 -10.03 11.49 -6.55
N PHE A 149 -11.20 11.06 -6.10
CA PHE A 149 -12.07 10.17 -6.87
C PHE A 149 -13.45 10.79 -7.01
N ILE A 150 -13.95 10.81 -8.24
CA ILE A 150 -15.28 11.31 -8.58
C ILE A 150 -16.25 10.15 -8.45
N ASP A 151 -17.28 10.33 -7.63
CA ASP A 151 -18.44 9.44 -7.56
C ASP A 151 -19.46 9.88 -8.61
N GLU A 152 -19.62 9.08 -9.66
CA GLU A 152 -20.58 9.30 -10.74
C GLU A 152 -21.94 8.59 -10.48
N GLY A 153 -22.06 7.93 -9.31
CA GLY A 153 -23.28 7.27 -8.88
C GLY A 153 -23.31 5.76 -9.15
N ILE A 154 -24.41 5.16 -8.77
CA ILE A 154 -24.69 3.72 -8.91
C ILE A 154 -25.80 3.53 -9.92
N SER A 155 -25.59 2.68 -10.94
CA SER A 155 -26.60 2.26 -11.91
C SER A 155 -27.11 0.85 -11.61
N ASP A 156 -28.39 0.59 -11.93
CA ASP A 156 -28.99 -0.74 -11.93
C ASP A 156 -28.71 -1.41 -13.30
N ASN A 157 -28.27 -2.66 -13.29
CA ASN A 157 -27.95 -3.41 -14.50
C ASN A 157 -29.18 -4.17 -15.08
N GLY A 158 -30.32 -4.15 -14.38
CA GLY A 158 -31.57 -4.83 -14.81
C GLY A 158 -31.60 -6.33 -14.54
N ASP A 159 -30.52 -6.92 -14.04
CA ASP A 159 -30.40 -8.32 -13.63
C ASP A 159 -30.37 -8.51 -12.11
N GLY A 160 -30.65 -7.46 -11.36
CA GLY A 160 -30.59 -7.40 -9.90
C GLY A 160 -29.21 -7.03 -9.35
N SER A 161 -28.19 -6.90 -10.20
CA SER A 161 -26.89 -6.35 -9.83
C SER A 161 -26.80 -4.85 -10.11
N ARG A 162 -25.82 -4.18 -9.48
CA ARG A 162 -25.58 -2.75 -9.64
C ARG A 162 -24.14 -2.49 -10.00
N THR A 163 -23.88 -1.32 -10.58
CA THR A 163 -22.53 -0.87 -10.91
C THR A 163 -22.28 0.51 -10.33
N LEU A 164 -21.25 0.63 -9.47
CA LEU A 164 -20.71 1.91 -9.03
C LEU A 164 -19.76 2.43 -10.10
N HIS A 165 -19.94 3.68 -10.50
CA HIS A 165 -19.09 4.37 -11.48
C HIS A 165 -18.21 5.39 -10.76
N LEU A 166 -16.89 5.24 -10.93
CA LEU A 166 -15.88 6.13 -10.37
C LEU A 166 -14.96 6.63 -11.48
N THR A 167 -14.51 7.87 -11.35
CA THR A 167 -13.47 8.44 -12.22
C THR A 167 -12.35 9.01 -11.36
N LEU A 168 -11.09 8.77 -11.76
CA LEU A 168 -9.95 9.41 -11.12
C LEU A 168 -9.97 10.91 -11.41
N TYR A 169 -10.01 11.71 -10.36
CA TYR A 169 -9.71 13.13 -10.44
C TYR A 169 -8.20 13.32 -10.36
N HIS A 170 -7.63 13.91 -11.38
CA HIS A 170 -6.23 14.29 -11.42
C HIS A 170 -6.11 15.72 -11.93
N ASN A 171 -5.53 16.59 -11.13
CA ASN A 171 -5.19 17.95 -11.50
C ASN A 171 -3.68 18.10 -11.40
N GLN A 172 -3.04 18.31 -12.52
CA GLN A 172 -1.61 18.55 -12.66
C GLN A 172 -1.16 19.88 -12.03
N ASN A 173 -2.12 20.73 -11.62
CA ASN A 173 -1.89 21.99 -10.91
C ASN A 173 -0.95 22.96 -11.67
N GLY A 174 -1.00 22.91 -13.01
CA GLY A 174 -0.14 23.70 -13.88
C GLY A 174 1.34 23.40 -13.70
N ASP A 175 1.69 22.16 -13.34
CA ASP A 175 3.06 21.67 -13.34
C ASP A 175 3.53 21.34 -14.76
N TYR A 176 4.84 21.22 -14.95
CA TYR A 176 5.43 20.80 -16.21
C TYR A 176 5.70 19.29 -16.21
N GLU A 177 5.48 18.67 -17.35
CA GLU A 177 5.82 17.28 -17.61
C GLU A 177 7.33 17.14 -17.83
N ALA A 178 8.08 16.71 -16.80
CA ALA A 178 9.54 16.61 -16.87
C ALA A 178 10.04 15.18 -16.62
N PHE A 179 9.55 14.53 -15.59
CA PHE A 179 9.93 13.16 -15.23
C PHE A 179 8.78 12.43 -14.57
N THR A 180 8.76 11.12 -14.69
CA THR A 180 7.75 10.27 -14.07
C THR A 180 7.91 10.25 -12.56
N ARG A 181 6.82 10.52 -11.83
CA ARG A 181 6.71 10.34 -10.37
C ARG A 181 5.76 9.19 -10.07
N LYS A 182 6.13 8.39 -9.07
CA LYS A 182 5.24 7.34 -8.60
C LYS A 182 4.31 7.90 -7.51
N SER A 183 3.00 7.73 -7.70
CA SER A 183 1.96 8.13 -6.76
C SER A 183 1.15 6.92 -6.34
N TYR A 184 0.91 6.78 -5.03
CA TYR A 184 0.18 5.67 -4.45
C TYR A 184 -1.17 6.18 -3.93
N LEU A 185 -2.25 5.54 -4.35
CA LEU A 185 -3.61 5.88 -3.96
C LEU A 185 -4.41 4.62 -3.60
N SER A 186 -5.44 4.80 -2.78
CA SER A 186 -6.46 3.76 -2.53
C SER A 186 -7.84 4.35 -2.49
N ILE A 187 -8.82 3.61 -3.01
CA ILE A 187 -10.24 3.95 -2.91
C ILE A 187 -10.85 3.06 -1.81
N PRO A 188 -11.34 3.61 -0.71
CA PRO A 188 -12.01 2.85 0.34
C PRO A 188 -13.42 2.48 -0.08
N LEU A 189 -13.67 1.19 -0.38
CA LEU A 189 -14.98 0.68 -0.78
C LEU A 189 -15.96 0.52 0.40
N TRP A 190 -15.46 0.49 1.64
CA TRP A 190 -16.31 0.49 2.84
C TRP A 190 -17.24 1.72 2.91
N ALA A 191 -16.92 2.80 2.19
CA ALA A 191 -17.78 3.97 2.05
C ALA A 191 -19.14 3.64 1.40
N TYR A 192 -19.22 2.54 0.67
CA TYR A 192 -20.42 2.08 -0.04
C TYR A 192 -21.12 0.91 0.65
N LYS A 193 -20.71 0.59 1.89
CA LYS A 193 -21.38 -0.43 2.71
C LYS A 193 -22.87 -0.07 2.89
N GLY A 194 -23.75 -1.02 2.53
CA GLY A 194 -25.21 -0.81 2.55
C GLY A 194 -25.78 -0.21 1.26
N GLN A 195 -24.94 0.30 0.34
CA GLN A 195 -25.34 0.72 -0.99
C GLN A 195 -25.04 -0.35 -2.04
N LEU A 196 -23.92 -1.06 -1.87
CA LEU A 196 -23.50 -2.19 -2.69
C LEU A 196 -23.59 -3.50 -1.92
N THR A 197 -23.76 -4.59 -2.64
CA THR A 197 -23.79 -5.96 -2.13
C THR A 197 -22.79 -6.83 -2.86
N GLN A 198 -22.45 -7.98 -2.30
CA GLN A 198 -21.55 -8.92 -2.94
C GLN A 198 -22.05 -9.30 -4.34
N GLY A 199 -21.18 -9.18 -5.34
CA GLY A 199 -21.51 -9.43 -6.75
C GLY A 199 -21.82 -8.17 -7.54
N ASP A 200 -22.11 -7.04 -6.90
CA ASP A 200 -22.18 -5.74 -7.57
C ASP A 200 -20.81 -5.38 -8.17
N LYS A 201 -20.79 -4.48 -9.13
CA LYS A 201 -19.57 -4.07 -9.83
C LYS A 201 -19.09 -2.68 -9.41
N VAL A 202 -17.80 -2.47 -9.52
CA VAL A 202 -17.17 -1.15 -9.42
C VAL A 202 -16.36 -0.92 -10.68
N VAL A 203 -16.68 0.14 -11.41
CA VAL A 203 -15.95 0.55 -12.61
C VAL A 203 -15.18 1.84 -12.29
N LEU A 204 -13.86 1.79 -12.43
CA LEU A 204 -12.97 2.94 -12.26
C LEU A 204 -12.44 3.38 -13.63
N ARG A 205 -12.67 4.63 -14.00
CA ARG A 205 -12.16 5.25 -15.21
C ARG A 205 -10.95 6.14 -14.91
N ILE A 206 -9.91 6.02 -15.73
CA ILE A 206 -8.67 6.79 -15.61
C ILE A 206 -8.30 7.31 -16.99
N ASN A 207 -7.98 8.60 -17.10
CA ASN A 207 -7.47 9.19 -18.34
C ASN A 207 -5.97 8.96 -18.46
N THR A 208 -5.54 8.41 -19.60
CA THR A 208 -4.13 8.07 -19.87
C THR A 208 -3.57 8.85 -21.05
N TYR A 209 -2.25 9.04 -21.09
CA TYR A 209 -1.59 9.78 -22.17
C TYR A 209 -1.86 9.16 -23.55
N GLU A 210 -1.77 7.83 -23.68
CA GLU A 210 -1.83 7.17 -24.99
C GLU A 210 -3.25 6.80 -25.43
N LYS A 211 -4.12 6.34 -24.47
CA LYS A 211 -5.40 5.70 -24.80
C LYS A 211 -6.61 6.54 -24.42
N GLY A 212 -6.41 7.73 -23.83
CA GLY A 212 -7.50 8.47 -23.21
C GLY A 212 -8.09 7.69 -22.04
N PHE A 213 -9.40 7.70 -21.88
CA PHE A 213 -10.05 6.99 -20.79
C PHE A 213 -9.98 5.47 -20.94
N VAL A 214 -9.38 4.80 -19.94
CA VAL A 214 -9.41 3.35 -19.75
C VAL A 214 -10.26 3.01 -18.53
N SER A 215 -10.91 1.84 -18.54
CA SER A 215 -11.78 1.38 -17.47
C SER A 215 -11.24 0.10 -16.83
N TYR A 216 -11.32 0.05 -15.52
CA TYR A 216 -11.03 -1.14 -14.71
C TYR A 216 -12.30 -1.57 -14.01
N GLU A 217 -12.67 -2.84 -14.13
CA GLU A 217 -13.85 -3.43 -13.50
C GLU A 217 -13.44 -4.38 -12.37
N PHE A 218 -14.13 -4.25 -11.24
CA PHE A 218 -13.94 -5.09 -10.06
C PHE A 218 -15.29 -5.58 -9.56
N THR A 219 -15.30 -6.74 -8.92
CA THR A 219 -16.45 -7.22 -8.15
C THR A 219 -16.36 -6.67 -6.73
N TYR A 220 -17.47 -6.11 -6.23
CA TYR A 220 -17.56 -5.58 -4.87
C TYR A 220 -17.53 -6.69 -3.82
#